data_a60b4ee66cde493fdcb5512359a63ae6
#
_entry.id   a60b4ee66cde493fdcb5512359a63ae6
#
_cell.length_a   1.000
_cell.length_b   1.000
_cell.length_c   1.000
_cell.angle_alpha   90.00
_cell.angle_beta   90.00
_cell.angle_gamma   90.00
#
_symmetry.space_group_name_H-M   'P 1'
#
loop_
_entity.id
_entity.type
_entity.pdbx_description
1 polymer ?
#
loop_
_entity_poly.entity_id
_entity_poly.type
_entity_poly.pdbx_seq_one_letter_code
_entity_poly.pdbx_strand_id
1 'polypeptide(L)'
;GETGLDKCRRGIPGLPLQREALKQHLELAARLNRPAALHCCRAWGTLAGMLKEYPRLKAVLHGWTGALNPGAQLPSGNWLLSVGPREMDRPGLLSSIPLHRLALESDEHPEALPELYRNAAQALSMKEEELAALVADNMERISAR
;
A
#
# COMPACT_ATOMS: atom_id res chain seq x y z
N GLY A 1 11.13 0.85 7.92
CA GLY A 1 9.97 0.18 8.49
C GLY A 1 8.68 0.84 8.07
N GLU A 2 7.60 0.21 8.39
CA GLU A 2 6.24 0.67 8.12
C GLU A 2 5.59 1.28 9.36
N THR A 3 4.52 2.04 9.17
CA THR A 3 3.64 2.54 10.23
C THR A 3 2.19 2.29 9.85
N GLY A 4 1.26 2.28 10.80
CA GLY A 4 -0.12 2.03 10.41
C GLY A 4 -1.06 1.63 11.53
N LEU A 5 -2.13 0.94 11.15
CA LEU A 5 -3.22 0.54 12.03
C LEU A 5 -3.48 -0.96 11.90
N ASP A 6 -3.40 -1.68 13.00
CA ASP A 6 -3.65 -3.12 13.03
C ASP A 6 -4.64 -3.49 14.16
N LYS A 7 -5.79 -4.06 13.76
CA LYS A 7 -6.78 -4.65 14.68
C LYS A 7 -6.70 -6.18 14.75
N CYS A 8 -5.76 -6.78 14.03
CA CYS A 8 -5.65 -8.23 13.88
C CYS A 8 -4.65 -8.82 14.85
N ARG A 9 -3.54 -8.12 15.08
CA ARG A 9 -2.43 -8.59 15.90
C ARG A 9 -2.73 -8.47 17.39
N ARG A 10 -2.46 -9.53 18.14
CA ARG A 10 -2.57 -9.53 19.61
C ARG A 10 -1.29 -8.95 20.25
N GLY A 11 -1.43 -8.39 21.46
CA GLY A 11 -0.29 -7.90 22.24
C GLY A 11 0.29 -6.56 21.81
N ILE A 12 -0.34 -5.88 20.86
CA ILE A 12 0.04 -4.52 20.45
C ILE A 12 -0.90 -3.47 21.08
N PRO A 13 -0.50 -2.19 21.12
CA PRO A 13 -1.33 -1.12 21.64
C PRO A 13 -2.70 -1.04 20.95
N GLY A 14 -3.72 -0.61 21.70
CA GLY A 14 -5.05 -0.40 21.15
C GLY A 14 -5.10 0.70 20.09
N LEU A 15 -6.14 0.69 19.26
CA LEU A 15 -6.32 1.60 18.13
C LEU A 15 -6.12 3.10 18.46
N PRO A 16 -6.53 3.63 19.64
CA PRO A 16 -6.28 5.03 19.96
C PRO A 16 -4.80 5.40 20.00
N LEU A 17 -3.95 4.57 20.60
CA LEU A 17 -2.49 4.80 20.64
C LEU A 17 -1.85 4.60 19.28
N GLN A 18 -2.31 3.62 18.51
CA GLN A 18 -1.82 3.44 17.13
C GLN A 18 -2.15 4.66 16.25
N ARG A 19 -3.35 5.24 16.39
CA ARG A 19 -3.74 6.46 15.67
C ARG A 19 -2.87 7.66 16.03
N GLU A 20 -2.54 7.82 17.31
CA GLU A 20 -1.68 8.90 17.77
C GLU A 20 -0.27 8.76 17.18
N ALA A 21 0.31 7.57 17.23
CA ALA A 21 1.62 7.29 16.65
C ALA A 21 1.59 7.49 15.13
N LEU A 22 0.57 6.97 14.45
CA LEU A 22 0.42 7.13 13.01
C LEU A 22 0.32 8.60 12.62
N LYS A 23 -0.45 9.42 13.35
CA LYS A 23 -0.58 10.85 13.09
C LYS A 23 0.78 11.54 13.09
N GLN A 24 1.62 11.29 14.09
CA GLN A 24 2.97 11.85 14.18
C GLN A 24 3.84 11.45 12.98
N HIS A 25 3.74 10.20 12.52
CA HIS A 25 4.48 9.73 11.35
C HIS A 25 3.96 10.39 10.06
N LEU A 26 2.65 10.54 9.90
CA LEU A 26 2.06 11.20 8.72
C LEU A 26 2.47 12.68 8.66
N GLU A 27 2.44 13.39 9.80
CA GLU A 27 2.90 14.77 9.92
C GLU A 27 4.39 14.89 9.55
N LEU A 28 5.23 13.98 10.05
CA LEU A 28 6.65 13.96 9.73
C LEU A 28 6.89 13.70 8.24
N ALA A 29 6.24 12.69 7.67
CA ALA A 29 6.35 12.34 6.25
C ALA A 29 5.91 13.51 5.35
N ALA A 30 4.78 14.14 5.68
CA ALA A 30 4.27 15.30 4.95
C ALA A 30 5.24 16.50 5.03
N ARG A 31 5.77 16.80 6.22
CA ARG A 31 6.74 17.88 6.43
C ARG A 31 8.04 17.67 5.66
N LEU A 32 8.51 16.42 5.61
CA LEU A 32 9.75 16.07 4.93
C LEU A 32 9.56 15.78 3.43
N ASN A 33 8.33 15.84 2.93
CA ASN A 33 7.96 15.41 1.57
C ASN A 33 8.51 14.00 1.25
N ARG A 34 8.40 13.07 2.20
CA ARG A 34 8.84 11.68 2.06
C ARG A 34 7.66 10.74 2.00
N PRO A 35 7.74 9.67 1.20
CA PRO A 35 6.69 8.66 1.17
C PRO A 35 6.63 7.90 2.50
N ALA A 36 5.42 7.47 2.88
CA ALA A 36 5.18 6.59 4.01
C ALA A 36 4.74 5.20 3.53
N ALA A 37 5.32 4.14 4.09
CA ALA A 37 4.79 2.78 3.95
C ALA A 37 3.73 2.56 5.05
N LEU A 38 2.50 2.27 4.64
CA LEU A 38 1.34 2.21 5.53
C LEU A 38 0.77 0.79 5.62
N HIS A 39 0.81 0.24 6.81
CA HIS A 39 0.15 -1.01 7.16
C HIS A 39 -1.31 -0.78 7.56
N CYS A 40 -2.22 -1.66 7.13
CA CYS A 40 -3.60 -1.60 7.59
C CYS A 40 -4.26 -2.98 7.68
N CYS A 41 -4.55 -3.44 8.91
CA CYS A 41 -5.36 -4.62 9.14
C CYS A 41 -6.69 -4.27 9.81
N ARG A 42 -7.82 -4.51 9.09
CA ARG A 42 -9.21 -4.28 9.57
C ARG A 42 -9.49 -2.86 10.10
N ALA A 43 -8.71 -1.85 9.68
CA ALA A 43 -8.87 -0.46 10.13
C ALA A 43 -8.98 0.55 8.97
N TRP A 44 -9.29 0.09 7.75
CA TRP A 44 -9.27 0.90 6.52
C TRP A 44 -10.10 2.18 6.59
N GLY A 45 -11.31 2.13 7.18
CA GLY A 45 -12.15 3.33 7.34
C GLY A 45 -11.48 4.39 8.24
N THR A 46 -10.79 3.95 9.29
CA THR A 46 -10.04 4.86 10.18
C THR A 46 -8.83 5.44 9.44
N LEU A 47 -8.05 4.60 8.75
CA LEU A 47 -6.91 5.04 7.97
C LEU A 47 -7.32 6.03 6.87
N ALA A 48 -8.36 5.71 6.10
CA ALA A 48 -8.88 6.59 5.05
C ALA A 48 -9.34 7.96 5.60
N GLY A 49 -9.97 7.95 6.79
CA GLY A 49 -10.32 9.17 7.50
C GLY A 49 -9.11 10.04 7.84
N MET A 50 -8.05 9.44 8.38
CA MET A 50 -6.82 10.16 8.71
C MET A 50 -6.12 10.69 7.46
N LEU A 51 -6.06 9.92 6.37
CA LEU A 51 -5.39 10.32 5.12
C LEU A 51 -6.05 11.53 4.44
N LYS A 52 -7.33 11.80 4.69
CA LYS A 52 -8.00 13.01 4.20
C LYS A 52 -7.36 14.31 4.70
N GLU A 53 -6.72 14.26 5.86
CA GLU A 53 -6.02 15.42 6.46
C GLU A 53 -4.67 15.70 5.76
N TYR A 54 -4.17 14.75 4.95
CA TYR A 54 -2.86 14.81 4.29
C TYR A 54 -2.95 14.62 2.77
N PRO A 55 -3.64 15.51 2.02
CA PRO A 55 -3.94 15.31 0.60
C PRO A 55 -2.69 15.28 -0.31
N ARG A 56 -1.56 15.79 0.17
CA ARG A 56 -0.28 15.80 -0.56
C ARG A 56 0.68 14.68 -0.14
N LEU A 57 0.32 13.89 0.86
CA LEU A 57 1.16 12.80 1.33
C LEU A 57 1.34 11.77 0.21
N LYS A 58 2.57 11.31 0.05
CA LYS A 58 2.92 10.17 -0.81
C LYS A 58 2.93 8.92 0.07
N ALA A 59 2.29 7.84 -0.37
CA ALA A 59 2.28 6.61 0.43
C ALA A 59 2.20 5.34 -0.41
N VAL A 60 2.74 4.26 0.13
CA VAL A 60 2.49 2.88 -0.31
C VAL A 60 1.58 2.24 0.72
N LEU A 61 0.41 1.78 0.29
CA LEU A 61 -0.47 0.97 1.12
C LEU A 61 -0.02 -0.50 0.99
N HIS A 62 0.73 -0.94 1.97
CA HIS A 62 1.33 -2.27 2.05
C HIS A 62 0.27 -3.35 2.27
N GLY A 63 0.47 -4.53 1.69
CA GLY A 63 -0.44 -5.67 1.83
C GLY A 63 -1.86 -5.36 1.38
N TRP A 64 -2.03 -4.70 0.23
CA TRP A 64 -3.35 -4.30 -0.25
C TRP A 64 -4.23 -5.49 -0.60
N THR A 65 -5.32 -5.65 0.10
CA THR A 65 -6.24 -6.79 -0.04
C THR A 65 -7.48 -6.49 -0.89
N GLY A 66 -7.63 -5.26 -1.38
CA GLY A 66 -8.87 -4.82 -2.04
C GLY A 66 -10.04 -4.59 -1.07
N ALA A 67 -9.91 -4.96 0.20
CA ALA A 67 -10.99 -4.90 1.18
C ALA A 67 -11.05 -3.52 1.85
N LEU A 68 -11.70 -2.57 1.21
CA LEU A 68 -12.25 -1.42 1.93
C LEU A 68 -13.52 -1.86 2.66
N ASN A 69 -13.74 -1.34 3.88
CA ASN A 69 -15.06 -1.44 4.49
C ASN A 69 -16.11 -0.85 3.52
N PRO A 70 -17.33 -1.40 3.46
CA PRO A 70 -18.39 -0.82 2.67
C PRO A 70 -18.52 0.68 2.97
N GLY A 71 -18.38 1.53 1.95
CA GLY A 71 -18.44 2.99 2.06
C GLY A 71 -17.13 3.71 2.37
N ALA A 72 -16.03 2.99 2.69
CA ALA A 72 -14.73 3.61 2.85
C ALA A 72 -14.01 3.68 1.51
N GLN A 73 -13.95 4.86 0.90
CA GLN A 73 -13.10 5.12 -0.27
C GLN A 73 -11.81 5.76 0.19
N LEU A 74 -10.69 5.33 -0.40
CA LEU A 74 -9.44 6.05 -0.23
C LEU A 74 -9.61 7.46 -0.79
N PRO A 75 -9.17 8.50 -0.06
CA PRO A 75 -9.20 9.87 -0.58
C PRO A 75 -8.33 9.97 -1.83
N SER A 76 -8.59 10.97 -2.68
CA SER A 76 -7.66 11.31 -3.75
C SER A 76 -6.28 11.63 -3.16
N GLY A 77 -5.22 11.15 -3.80
CA GLY A 77 -3.85 11.32 -3.31
C GLY A 77 -2.84 10.49 -4.09
N ASN A 78 -1.57 10.64 -3.72
CA ASN A 78 -0.45 9.92 -4.32
C ASN A 78 -0.21 8.58 -3.58
N TRP A 79 -1.14 7.64 -3.77
CA TRP A 79 -1.05 6.32 -3.16
C TRP A 79 -0.64 5.28 -4.18
N LEU A 80 0.26 4.38 -3.80
CA LEU A 80 0.43 3.08 -4.45
C LEU A 80 -0.23 2.01 -3.59
N LEU A 81 -0.78 1.01 -4.25
CA LEU A 81 -1.40 -0.16 -3.65
C LEU A 81 -0.46 -1.33 -3.88
N SER A 82 0.19 -1.79 -2.83
CA SER A 82 1.21 -2.82 -2.93
C SER A 82 0.63 -4.20 -2.69
N VAL A 83 0.91 -5.12 -3.59
CA VAL A 83 0.42 -6.51 -3.58
C VAL A 83 1.63 -7.43 -3.39
N GLY A 84 1.54 -8.30 -2.40
CA GLY A 84 2.53 -9.30 -2.10
C GLY A 84 2.08 -10.72 -2.48
N PRO A 85 2.93 -11.72 -2.20
CA PRO A 85 2.61 -13.12 -2.51
C PRO A 85 1.31 -13.61 -1.88
N ARG A 86 1.00 -13.17 -0.67
CA ARG A 86 -0.22 -13.57 0.05
C ARG A 86 -1.51 -13.03 -0.57
N GLU A 87 -1.43 -11.88 -1.22
CA GLU A 87 -2.57 -11.20 -1.83
C GLU A 87 -2.81 -11.66 -3.26
N MET A 88 -1.78 -12.20 -3.92
CA MET A 88 -1.85 -12.67 -5.32
C MET A 88 -2.93 -13.73 -5.57
N ASP A 89 -3.22 -14.56 -4.58
CA ASP A 89 -4.23 -15.62 -4.69
C ASP A 89 -5.68 -15.10 -4.69
N ARG A 90 -5.86 -13.77 -4.57
CA ARG A 90 -7.19 -13.16 -4.58
C ARG A 90 -7.67 -12.89 -6.00
N PRO A 91 -8.72 -13.59 -6.46
CA PRO A 91 -9.22 -13.40 -7.82
C PRO A 91 -9.62 -11.95 -8.09
N GLY A 92 -9.14 -11.40 -9.20
CA GLY A 92 -9.50 -10.07 -9.65
C GLY A 92 -8.86 -8.90 -8.88
N LEU A 93 -8.03 -9.16 -7.85
CA LEU A 93 -7.40 -8.10 -7.09
C LEU A 93 -6.53 -7.19 -7.96
N LEU A 94 -5.59 -7.78 -8.71
CA LEU A 94 -4.69 -7.00 -9.57
C LEU A 94 -5.44 -6.20 -10.62
N SER A 95 -6.44 -6.81 -11.25
CA SER A 95 -7.26 -6.14 -12.28
C SER A 95 -8.11 -4.98 -11.71
N SER A 96 -8.34 -4.96 -10.40
CA SER A 96 -9.05 -3.88 -9.72
C SER A 96 -8.16 -2.67 -9.40
N ILE A 97 -6.85 -2.83 -9.50
CA ILE A 97 -5.88 -1.77 -9.20
C ILE A 97 -5.53 -1.03 -10.50
N PRO A 98 -5.73 0.29 -10.58
CA PRO A 98 -5.25 1.06 -11.71
C PRO A 98 -3.74 0.91 -11.86
N LEU A 99 -3.24 0.60 -13.07
CA LEU A 99 -1.83 0.29 -13.30
C LEU A 99 -0.88 1.37 -12.77
N HIS A 100 -1.24 2.65 -12.89
CA HIS A 100 -0.44 3.77 -12.37
C HIS A 100 -0.39 3.84 -10.83
N ARG A 101 -1.12 2.97 -10.14
CA ARG A 101 -1.14 2.85 -8.67
C ARG A 101 -0.62 1.51 -8.17
N LEU A 102 -0.22 0.63 -9.07
CA LEU A 102 0.26 -0.70 -8.71
C LEU A 102 1.69 -0.62 -8.17
N ALA A 103 1.92 -1.29 -7.05
CA ALA A 103 3.23 -1.69 -6.55
C ALA A 103 3.21 -3.20 -6.25
N LEU A 104 4.38 -3.80 -6.28
CA LEU A 104 4.58 -5.19 -5.88
C LEU A 104 5.61 -5.23 -4.75
N GLU A 105 5.43 -6.15 -3.82
CA GLU A 105 6.30 -6.28 -2.66
C GLU A 105 6.55 -7.73 -2.29
N SER A 106 7.68 -7.99 -1.64
CA SER A 106 8.04 -9.32 -1.15
C SER A 106 7.81 -9.49 0.35
N ASP A 107 7.58 -8.38 1.07
CA ASP A 107 7.52 -8.35 2.53
C ASP A 107 8.78 -9.00 3.14
N GLU A 108 8.63 -10.08 3.89
CA GLU A 108 9.73 -10.82 4.52
C GLU A 108 10.37 -11.88 3.58
N HIS A 109 9.90 -12.00 2.33
CA HIS A 109 10.27 -13.06 1.38
C HIS A 109 10.86 -12.51 0.08
N PRO A 110 12.08 -11.90 0.10
CA PRO A 110 12.67 -11.32 -1.12
C PRO A 110 12.89 -12.34 -2.23
N GLU A 111 13.05 -13.62 -1.90
CA GLU A 111 13.15 -14.73 -2.85
C GLU A 111 11.89 -14.96 -3.68
N ALA A 112 10.73 -14.52 -3.18
CA ALA A 112 9.45 -14.66 -3.88
C ALA A 112 9.25 -13.61 -4.99
N LEU A 113 10.07 -12.56 -5.06
CA LEU A 113 9.87 -11.44 -5.99
C LEU A 113 9.84 -11.87 -7.47
N PRO A 114 10.76 -12.71 -7.98
CA PRO A 114 10.74 -13.11 -9.39
C PRO A 114 9.47 -13.87 -9.77
N GLU A 115 8.99 -14.74 -8.89
CA GLU A 115 7.75 -15.49 -9.13
C GLU A 115 6.53 -14.57 -9.05
N LEU A 116 6.52 -13.63 -8.09
CA LEU A 116 5.47 -12.63 -7.95
C LEU A 116 5.32 -11.79 -9.23
N TYR A 117 6.42 -11.29 -9.80
CA TYR A 117 6.39 -10.52 -11.05
C TYR A 117 5.87 -11.35 -12.21
N ARG A 118 6.30 -12.61 -12.35
CA ARG A 118 5.82 -13.52 -13.39
C ARG A 118 4.32 -13.75 -13.28
N ASN A 119 3.83 -14.07 -12.08
CA ASN A 119 2.42 -14.34 -11.84
C ASN A 119 1.56 -13.07 -12.04
N ALA A 120 2.04 -11.93 -11.59
CA ALA A 120 1.36 -10.64 -11.79
C ALA A 120 1.30 -10.25 -13.27
N ALA A 121 2.39 -10.42 -14.02
CA ALA A 121 2.43 -10.17 -15.46
C ALA A 121 1.44 -11.06 -16.23
N GLN A 122 1.40 -12.35 -15.89
CA GLN A 122 0.42 -13.28 -16.46
C GLN A 122 -1.02 -12.86 -16.15
N ALA A 123 -1.32 -12.51 -14.89
CA ALA A 123 -2.66 -12.09 -14.46
C ALA A 123 -3.12 -10.80 -15.15
N LEU A 124 -2.19 -9.90 -15.49
CA LEU A 124 -2.44 -8.64 -16.17
C LEU A 124 -2.31 -8.74 -17.70
N SER A 125 -1.96 -9.92 -18.24
CA SER A 125 -1.69 -10.13 -19.68
C SER A 125 -0.61 -9.18 -20.22
N MET A 126 0.44 -8.97 -19.43
CA MET A 126 1.60 -8.11 -19.74
C MET A 126 2.88 -8.95 -19.82
N LYS A 127 3.94 -8.41 -20.44
CA LYS A 127 5.28 -8.96 -20.31
C LYS A 127 5.89 -8.61 -18.95
N GLU A 128 6.75 -9.48 -18.42
CA GLU A 128 7.40 -9.23 -17.12
C GLU A 128 8.22 -7.92 -17.13
N GLU A 129 8.93 -7.65 -18.23
CA GLU A 129 9.74 -6.44 -18.38
C GLU A 129 8.88 -5.16 -18.42
N GLU A 130 7.72 -5.23 -19.07
CA GLU A 130 6.77 -4.11 -19.13
C GLU A 130 6.17 -3.83 -17.75
N LEU A 131 5.83 -4.88 -17.00
CA LEU A 131 5.33 -4.75 -15.63
C LEU A 131 6.42 -4.21 -14.70
N ALA A 132 7.66 -4.72 -14.83
CA ALA A 132 8.77 -4.25 -14.00
C ALA A 132 9.06 -2.75 -14.23
N ALA A 133 9.08 -2.31 -15.48
CA ALA A 133 9.25 -0.90 -15.82
C ALA A 133 8.11 -0.04 -15.24
N LEU A 134 6.86 -0.48 -15.40
CA LEU A 134 5.69 0.22 -14.87
C LEU A 134 5.74 0.37 -13.34
N VAL A 135 6.08 -0.70 -12.62
CA VAL A 135 6.19 -0.67 -11.15
C VAL A 135 7.35 0.24 -10.72
N ALA A 136 8.48 0.17 -11.42
CA ALA A 136 9.63 1.06 -11.17
C ALA A 136 9.24 2.52 -11.33
N ASP A 137 8.59 2.89 -12.43
CA ASP A 137 8.11 4.26 -12.70
C ASP A 137 7.13 4.74 -11.62
N ASN A 138 6.22 3.87 -11.17
CA ASN A 138 5.30 4.18 -10.08
C ASN A 138 6.05 4.48 -8.78
N MET A 139 7.03 3.65 -8.43
CA MET A 139 7.85 3.83 -7.22
C MET A 139 8.73 5.08 -7.31
N GLU A 140 9.33 5.37 -8.46
CA GLU A 140 10.12 6.57 -8.68
C GLU A 140 9.28 7.83 -8.51
N ARG A 141 8.07 7.86 -9.09
CA ARG A 141 7.14 8.99 -8.99
C ARG A 141 6.79 9.37 -7.55
N ILE A 142 6.61 8.39 -6.65
CA ILE A 142 6.33 8.70 -5.24
C ILE A 142 7.59 8.96 -4.43
N SER A 143 8.74 8.41 -4.84
CA SER A 143 10.03 8.57 -4.16
C SER A 143 10.75 9.86 -4.53
N ALA A 144 10.42 10.47 -5.67
CA ALA A 144 11.00 11.73 -6.13
C ALA A 144 10.84 12.85 -5.07
N ARG A 145 11.93 13.64 -4.89
CA ARG A 145 11.98 14.77 -3.94
C ARG A 145 11.20 15.96 -4.44
#